data_f01e54433ef3ad2df131cad39bcef3e7
#
_entry.id   f01e54433ef3ad2df131cad39bcef3e7
#
_cell.length_a   1.000
_cell.length_b   1.000
_cell.length_c   1.000
_cell.angle_alpha   90.00
_cell.angle_beta   90.00
_cell.angle_gamma   90.00
#
_symmetry.space_group_name_H-M   'P 1'
#
loop_
_entity.id
_entity.type
_entity.pdbx_description
1 polymer ?
#
loop_
_entity_poly.entity_id
_entity_poly.type
_entity_poly.pdbx_seq_one_letter_code
_entity_poly.pdbx_strand_id
1 'polypeptide(L)'
;METETKQFGGGLKGVRYKYIDSDEYYTPIETVEKIFSKILPHVKEKKIWFPCDNEQSAFVLYAQKLGLNYKNSSDDFRKREDLFLWCDVVITNPPFTKIPILCDLIKEKKKDFVFIAPYVRMNAIMQRFLNVSFFYLPRLFYRPDNTIERIGVVAANSFGLTNNNPLPQHEKLICEYEDETRIPILNNIKFFPQDEIAPNKMYVPLTFAMYETKNWQRIRVQDRPKVNGKDKFRRLLIQKK
;
A
#
# COMPACT_ATOMS: atom_id res chain seq x y z
N MET A 1 -32.81 -3.92 -15.35
CA MET A 1 -31.44 -4.49 -15.22
C MET A 1 -31.15 -4.56 -13.73
N GLU A 2 -31.28 -5.76 -13.17
CA GLU A 2 -31.02 -6.03 -11.76
C GLU A 2 -29.51 -6.12 -11.54
N THR A 3 -28.99 -5.29 -10.67
CA THR A 3 -27.59 -5.30 -10.26
C THR A 3 -27.40 -6.34 -9.15
N GLU A 4 -26.70 -7.42 -9.47
CA GLU A 4 -26.28 -8.42 -8.48
C GLU A 4 -25.37 -7.80 -7.42
N THR A 5 -25.81 -7.82 -6.20
CA THR A 5 -25.02 -7.44 -5.01
C THR A 5 -24.21 -8.63 -4.52
N LYS A 6 -22.93 -8.70 -4.84
CA LYS A 6 -22.00 -9.67 -4.21
C LYS A 6 -21.64 -9.21 -2.80
N GLN A 7 -22.09 -9.96 -1.79
CA GLN A 7 -21.65 -9.78 -0.40
C GLN A 7 -20.23 -10.33 -0.22
N PHE A 8 -19.27 -9.46 0.10
CA PHE A 8 -18.00 -9.88 0.67
C PHE A 8 -18.05 -9.74 2.19
N GLY A 9 -18.05 -10.88 2.87
CA GLY A 9 -18.06 -10.95 4.31
C GLY A 9 -16.74 -10.54 4.94
N GLY A 10 -16.79 -9.73 5.99
CA GLY A 10 -15.69 -9.52 6.92
C GLY A 10 -15.55 -8.10 7.46
N GLY A 11 -16.30 -7.78 8.52
CA GLY A 11 -15.82 -6.88 9.57
C GLY A 11 -15.85 -5.39 9.34
N LEU A 12 -16.99 -4.84 9.19
CA LEU A 12 -17.51 -3.60 9.76
C LEU A 12 -18.99 -3.58 9.36
N LYS A 13 -19.86 -3.88 10.32
CA LYS A 13 -21.31 -3.82 10.09
C LYS A 13 -21.67 -2.39 9.65
N GLY A 14 -22.19 -2.26 8.44
CA GLY A 14 -22.87 -1.05 7.98
C GLY A 14 -22.32 -0.33 6.76
N VAL A 15 -21.17 -0.68 6.21
CA VAL A 15 -20.68 -0.02 4.99
C VAL A 15 -21.00 -0.89 3.78
N ARG A 16 -22.11 -0.57 3.11
CA ARG A 16 -22.39 -1.11 1.77
C ARG A 16 -21.51 -0.34 0.77
N TYR A 17 -20.44 -0.99 0.30
CA TYR A 17 -19.73 -0.47 -0.86
C TYR A 17 -20.62 -0.65 -2.08
N LYS A 18 -21.21 0.41 -2.60
CA LYS A 18 -21.73 0.41 -3.96
C LYS A 18 -20.54 0.17 -4.89
N TYR A 19 -20.57 -0.91 -5.63
CA TYR A 19 -19.65 -1.10 -6.75
C TYR A 19 -19.95 0.00 -7.77
N ILE A 20 -18.99 0.87 -7.99
CA ILE A 20 -19.10 1.96 -8.96
C ILE A 20 -18.28 1.52 -10.15
N ASP A 21 -18.85 1.61 -11.34
CA ASP A 21 -18.27 1.15 -12.61
C ASP A 21 -16.98 1.89 -13.01
N SER A 22 -16.65 3.02 -12.42
CA SER A 22 -15.38 3.70 -12.64
C SER A 22 -14.48 3.59 -11.42
N ASP A 23 -13.33 2.96 -11.62
CA ASP A 23 -12.23 2.85 -10.66
C ASP A 23 -11.31 4.09 -10.79
N GLU A 24 -11.87 5.21 -11.23
CA GLU A 24 -11.16 6.45 -11.48
C GLU A 24 -11.33 7.43 -10.31
N TYR A 25 -10.18 7.83 -9.77
CA TYR A 25 -10.09 8.84 -8.71
C TYR A 25 -9.02 9.85 -9.07
N TYR A 26 -9.39 11.11 -9.18
CA TYR A 26 -8.44 12.18 -9.45
C TYR A 26 -7.77 12.66 -8.16
N THR A 27 -6.47 12.77 -8.21
CA THR A 27 -5.65 13.12 -7.07
C THR A 27 -5.63 14.63 -6.89
N PRO A 28 -6.08 15.16 -5.73
CA PRO A 28 -5.94 16.58 -5.42
C PRO A 28 -4.47 17.02 -5.36
N ILE A 29 -4.22 18.29 -5.67
CA ILE A 29 -2.86 18.82 -5.66
C ILE A 29 -2.21 18.74 -4.27
N GLU A 30 -2.95 18.92 -3.20
CA GLU A 30 -2.46 18.84 -1.82
C GLU A 30 -1.99 17.42 -1.48
N THR A 31 -2.62 16.41 -2.08
CA THR A 31 -2.18 15.01 -1.97
C THR A 31 -0.86 14.80 -2.68
N VAL A 32 -0.72 15.35 -3.89
CA VAL A 32 0.53 15.29 -4.66
C VAL A 32 1.65 16.03 -3.93
N GLU A 33 1.40 17.22 -3.40
CA GLU A 33 2.37 17.98 -2.59
C GLU A 33 2.84 17.19 -1.37
N LYS A 34 1.91 16.54 -0.67
CA LYS A 34 2.23 15.67 0.45
C LYS A 34 3.10 14.46 0.05
N ILE A 35 2.86 13.88 -1.11
CA ILE A 35 3.71 12.81 -1.65
C ILE A 35 5.10 13.37 -1.95
N PHE A 36 5.19 14.41 -2.76
CA PHE A 36 6.48 14.97 -3.17
C PHE A 36 7.30 15.54 -2.01
N SER A 37 6.68 16.09 -0.98
CA SER A 37 7.40 16.55 0.22
C SER A 37 8.23 15.44 0.88
N LYS A 38 7.83 14.18 0.69
CA LYS A 38 8.54 13.01 1.23
C LYS A 38 9.50 12.40 0.23
N ILE A 39 9.10 12.29 -1.04
CA ILE A 39 9.86 11.53 -2.02
C ILE A 39 10.88 12.35 -2.81
N LEU A 40 10.76 13.68 -2.84
CA LEU A 40 11.59 14.54 -3.69
C LEU A 40 13.10 14.27 -3.55
N PRO A 41 13.68 14.08 -2.34
CA PRO A 41 15.10 13.76 -2.21
C PRO A 41 15.53 12.46 -2.92
N HIS A 42 14.58 11.56 -3.18
CA HIS A 42 14.83 10.26 -3.81
C HIS A 42 14.60 10.25 -5.32
N VAL A 43 13.87 11.24 -5.84
CA VAL A 43 13.43 11.22 -7.25
C VAL A 43 13.89 12.39 -8.10
N LYS A 44 14.45 13.44 -7.50
CA LYS A 44 14.79 14.69 -8.20
C LYS A 44 15.77 14.50 -9.38
N GLU A 45 16.67 13.51 -9.28
CA GLU A 45 17.66 13.20 -10.32
C GLU A 45 17.26 11.99 -11.18
N LYS A 46 16.05 11.46 -11.00
CA LYS A 46 15.56 10.27 -11.69
C LYS A 46 14.65 10.59 -12.84
N LYS A 47 14.57 9.68 -13.80
CA LYS A 47 13.58 9.69 -14.87
C LYS A 47 12.27 9.14 -14.32
N ILE A 48 11.27 10.00 -14.20
CA ILE A 48 9.98 9.69 -13.62
C ILE A 48 8.97 9.38 -14.72
N TRP A 49 8.25 8.29 -14.57
CA TRP A 49 7.09 8.00 -15.40
C TRP A 49 5.81 8.06 -14.60
N PHE A 50 4.82 8.80 -15.14
CA PHE A 50 3.46 8.89 -14.63
C PHE A 50 2.50 8.09 -15.54
N PRO A 51 2.37 6.76 -15.38
CA PRO A 51 1.34 6.00 -16.09
C PRO A 51 -0.05 6.37 -15.56
N CYS A 52 -1.05 6.30 -16.42
CA CYS A 52 -2.44 6.68 -16.13
C CYS A 52 -2.67 8.18 -15.89
N ASP A 53 -1.70 9.03 -16.21
CA ASP A 53 -1.75 10.47 -16.01
C ASP A 53 -1.67 11.22 -17.36
N ASN A 54 -2.60 12.15 -17.58
CA ASN A 54 -2.53 13.08 -18.70
C ASN A 54 -1.80 14.37 -18.30
N GLU A 55 -1.63 15.28 -19.25
CA GLU A 55 -0.91 16.55 -19.04
C GLU A 55 -1.57 17.50 -18.03
N GLN A 56 -2.84 17.28 -17.71
CA GLN A 56 -3.59 18.09 -16.74
C GLN A 56 -3.63 17.45 -15.34
N SER A 57 -3.04 16.27 -15.18
CA SER A 57 -3.03 15.62 -13.87
C SER A 57 -2.18 16.41 -12.87
N ALA A 58 -2.57 16.38 -11.62
CA ALA A 58 -1.84 17.06 -10.55
C ALA A 58 -0.38 16.58 -10.42
N PHE A 59 -0.10 15.30 -10.70
CA PHE A 59 1.25 14.77 -10.71
C PHE A 59 2.12 15.41 -11.77
N VAL A 60 1.61 15.51 -13.00
CA VAL A 60 2.34 16.08 -14.14
C VAL A 60 2.57 17.57 -13.94
N LEU A 61 1.53 18.31 -13.57
CA LEU A 61 1.63 19.75 -13.30
C LEU A 61 2.62 20.07 -12.17
N TYR A 62 2.63 19.25 -11.11
CA TYR A 62 3.54 19.46 -10.00
C TYR A 62 4.99 19.09 -10.36
N ALA A 63 5.20 18.02 -11.12
CA ALA A 63 6.51 17.66 -11.63
C ALA A 63 7.09 18.74 -12.56
N GLN A 64 6.25 19.31 -13.42
CA GLN A 64 6.61 20.45 -14.29
C GLN A 64 7.02 21.67 -13.46
N LYS A 65 6.22 22.04 -12.45
CA LYS A 65 6.53 23.13 -11.50
C LYS A 65 7.89 22.94 -10.82
N LEU A 66 8.27 21.71 -10.52
CA LEU A 66 9.55 21.38 -9.87
C LEU A 66 10.71 21.19 -10.86
N GLY A 67 10.48 21.27 -12.16
CA GLY A 67 11.52 21.05 -13.19
C GLY A 67 12.07 19.63 -13.23
N LEU A 68 11.25 18.62 -12.89
CA LEU A 68 11.67 17.23 -12.86
C LEU A 68 11.76 16.62 -14.26
N ASN A 69 12.60 15.60 -14.43
CA ASN A 69 12.69 14.84 -15.68
C ASN A 69 11.60 13.77 -15.70
N TYR A 70 10.54 14.00 -16.44
CA TYR A 70 9.39 13.09 -16.47
C TYR A 70 8.84 12.82 -17.88
N LYS A 71 8.08 11.74 -17.98
CA LYS A 71 7.12 11.43 -19.04
C LYS A 71 5.81 10.99 -18.43
N ASN A 72 4.72 11.22 -19.14
CA ASN A 72 3.39 10.77 -18.74
C ASN A 72 2.72 9.97 -19.87
N SER A 73 1.71 9.19 -19.53
CA SER A 73 0.85 8.52 -20.49
C SER A 73 -0.52 8.22 -19.86
N SER A 74 -1.58 8.42 -20.62
CA SER A 74 -2.96 8.11 -20.22
C SER A 74 -3.48 6.80 -20.81
N ASP A 75 -2.68 6.16 -21.64
CA ASP A 75 -2.99 4.87 -22.27
C ASP A 75 -2.68 3.68 -21.34
N ASP A 76 -2.97 2.48 -21.83
CA ASP A 76 -2.74 1.26 -21.08
C ASP A 76 -1.24 1.04 -20.80
N PHE A 77 -0.82 1.22 -19.57
CA PHE A 77 0.57 1.06 -19.13
C PHE A 77 1.19 -0.30 -19.47
N ARG A 78 0.37 -1.34 -19.67
CA ARG A 78 0.84 -2.68 -20.07
C ARG A 78 1.45 -2.70 -21.48
N LYS A 79 1.11 -1.72 -22.30
CA LYS A 79 1.59 -1.59 -23.68
C LYS A 79 2.78 -0.62 -23.80
N ARG A 80 3.24 -0.07 -22.68
CA ARG A 80 4.28 0.97 -22.65
C ARG A 80 5.62 0.43 -22.13
N GLU A 81 6.09 -0.65 -22.74
CA GLU A 81 7.42 -1.19 -22.43
C GLU A 81 8.54 -0.18 -22.67
N ASP A 82 8.39 0.68 -23.66
CA ASP A 82 9.29 1.79 -23.96
C ASP A 82 9.49 2.71 -22.75
N LEU A 83 8.41 3.03 -22.03
CA LEU A 83 8.47 3.88 -20.84
C LEU A 83 8.97 3.14 -19.60
N PHE A 84 8.69 1.87 -19.46
CA PHE A 84 9.34 1.07 -18.43
C PHE A 84 10.85 0.97 -18.62
N LEU A 85 11.33 0.85 -19.86
CA LEU A 85 12.77 0.84 -20.14
C LEU A 85 13.42 2.20 -19.89
N TRP A 86 12.72 3.27 -20.22
CA TRP A 86 13.23 4.64 -20.08
C TRP A 86 13.28 5.11 -18.62
N CYS A 87 12.27 4.81 -17.79
CA CYS A 87 12.15 5.38 -16.45
C CYS A 87 13.04 4.68 -15.42
N ASP A 88 13.34 5.38 -14.34
CA ASP A 88 13.95 4.86 -13.13
C ASP A 88 12.89 4.59 -12.06
N VAL A 89 11.84 5.43 -12.02
CA VAL A 89 10.79 5.37 -11.03
C VAL A 89 9.41 5.58 -11.65
N VAL A 90 8.43 4.81 -11.20
CA VAL A 90 7.02 4.91 -11.57
C VAL A 90 6.26 5.58 -10.43
N ILE A 91 5.57 6.69 -10.72
CA ILE A 91 4.73 7.40 -9.75
C ILE A 91 3.34 7.55 -10.35
N THR A 92 2.29 7.11 -9.64
CA THR A 92 0.93 7.17 -10.20
C THR A 92 -0.17 6.96 -9.16
N ASN A 93 -1.38 7.37 -9.49
CA ASN A 93 -2.61 6.90 -8.88
C ASN A 93 -3.29 5.91 -9.86
N PRO A 94 -2.94 4.63 -9.83
CA PRO A 94 -3.45 3.67 -10.80
C PRO A 94 -4.89 3.29 -10.50
N PRO A 95 -5.67 2.84 -11.50
CA PRO A 95 -6.93 2.18 -11.24
C PRO A 95 -6.73 1.04 -10.21
N PHE A 96 -7.48 1.06 -9.13
CA PHE A 96 -7.22 0.19 -7.98
C PHE A 96 -7.34 -1.31 -8.29
N THR A 97 -8.14 -1.66 -9.29
CA THR A 97 -8.25 -3.03 -9.80
C THR A 97 -6.98 -3.47 -10.52
N LYS A 98 -6.20 -2.55 -11.08
CA LYS A 98 -4.97 -2.82 -11.84
C LYS A 98 -3.70 -2.87 -10.98
N ILE A 99 -3.77 -2.53 -9.69
CA ILE A 99 -2.62 -2.54 -8.78
C ILE A 99 -1.83 -3.86 -8.80
N PRO A 100 -2.46 -5.06 -8.76
CA PRO A 100 -1.68 -6.30 -8.81
C PRO A 100 -0.84 -6.44 -10.08
N ILE A 101 -1.40 -6.10 -11.25
CA ILE A 101 -0.70 -6.18 -12.53
C ILE A 101 0.44 -5.16 -12.58
N LEU A 102 0.20 -3.93 -12.10
CA LEU A 102 1.23 -2.90 -12.04
C LEU A 102 2.40 -3.34 -11.13
N CYS A 103 2.10 -3.93 -9.99
CA CYS A 103 3.12 -4.47 -9.08
C CYS A 103 3.96 -5.57 -9.73
N ASP A 104 3.33 -6.46 -10.49
CA ASP A 104 4.03 -7.54 -11.18
C ASP A 104 5.00 -6.99 -12.24
N LEU A 105 4.57 -6.00 -13.04
CA LEU A 105 5.41 -5.31 -14.03
C LEU A 105 6.57 -4.54 -13.38
N ILE A 106 6.30 -3.77 -12.31
CA ILE A 106 7.32 -3.04 -11.58
C ILE A 106 8.40 -3.99 -11.03
N LYS A 107 7.97 -5.13 -10.48
CA LYS A 107 8.87 -6.15 -9.94
C LYS A 107 9.71 -6.79 -11.06
N GLU A 108 9.09 -7.17 -12.17
CA GLU A 108 9.76 -7.74 -13.34
C GLU A 108 10.81 -6.79 -13.90
N LYS A 109 10.44 -5.53 -14.11
CA LYS A 109 11.31 -4.50 -14.69
C LYS A 109 12.26 -3.86 -13.66
N LYS A 110 12.20 -4.27 -12.39
CA LYS A 110 13.06 -3.80 -11.28
C LYS A 110 13.06 -2.27 -11.13
N LYS A 111 11.88 -1.66 -11.15
CA LYS A 111 11.73 -0.21 -11.04
C LYS A 111 11.41 0.22 -9.62
N ASP A 112 11.90 1.42 -9.27
CA ASP A 112 11.40 2.11 -8.09
C ASP A 112 9.97 2.58 -8.32
N PHE A 113 9.22 2.78 -7.25
CA PHE A 113 7.84 3.21 -7.39
C PHE A 113 7.31 4.01 -6.20
N VAL A 114 6.32 4.84 -6.49
CA VAL A 114 5.38 5.41 -5.54
C VAL A 114 4.00 5.38 -6.18
N PHE A 115 3.03 4.74 -5.54
CA PHE A 115 1.66 4.78 -6.04
C PHE A 115 0.63 4.82 -4.92
N ILE A 116 -0.50 5.43 -5.24
CA ILE A 116 -1.64 5.52 -4.33
C ILE A 116 -2.37 4.18 -4.33
N ALA A 117 -2.70 3.70 -3.14
CA ALA A 117 -3.43 2.45 -2.99
C ALA A 117 -4.42 2.54 -1.82
N PRO A 118 -5.64 1.99 -1.95
CA PRO A 118 -6.52 1.84 -0.82
C PRO A 118 -5.98 0.81 0.17
N TYR A 119 -6.31 0.97 1.44
CA TYR A 119 -5.86 0.07 2.52
C TYR A 119 -6.07 -1.41 2.23
N VAL A 120 -7.19 -1.73 1.60
CA VAL A 120 -7.53 -3.12 1.26
C VAL A 120 -6.55 -3.75 0.27
N ARG A 121 -5.76 -2.94 -0.45
CA ARG A 121 -4.74 -3.40 -1.40
C ARG A 121 -3.35 -3.54 -0.78
N MET A 122 -3.09 -3.02 0.40
CA MET A 122 -1.77 -3.11 1.05
C MET A 122 -1.24 -4.55 1.08
N ASN A 123 -2.10 -5.50 1.40
CA ASN A 123 -1.70 -6.90 1.43
C ASN A 123 -1.21 -7.41 0.05
N ALA A 124 -1.93 -7.12 -1.02
CA ALA A 124 -1.55 -7.55 -2.36
C ALA A 124 -0.19 -6.95 -2.79
N ILE A 125 0.09 -5.73 -2.34
CA ILE A 125 1.37 -5.04 -2.57
C ILE A 125 2.48 -5.70 -1.75
N MET A 126 2.26 -5.94 -0.47
CA MET A 126 3.26 -6.53 0.44
C MET A 126 3.61 -7.97 0.11
N GLN A 127 2.70 -8.72 -0.48
CA GLN A 127 2.99 -10.06 -1.00
C GLN A 127 4.01 -10.04 -2.15
N ARG A 128 4.11 -8.95 -2.88
CA ARG A 128 5.02 -8.76 -4.01
C ARG A 128 6.33 -8.08 -3.63
N PHE A 129 6.25 -7.17 -2.65
CA PHE A 129 7.37 -6.34 -2.21
C PHE A 129 7.48 -6.35 -0.68
N LEU A 130 8.42 -7.11 -0.15
CA LEU A 130 8.65 -7.12 1.31
C LEU A 130 9.22 -5.78 1.82
N ASN A 131 9.98 -5.08 1.00
CA ASN A 131 10.62 -3.82 1.36
C ASN A 131 9.76 -2.59 1.08
N VAL A 132 8.50 -2.78 0.67
CA VAL A 132 7.56 -1.66 0.47
C VAL A 132 7.21 -1.00 1.81
N SER A 133 7.09 0.30 1.79
CA SER A 133 6.61 1.10 2.92
C SER A 133 5.39 1.92 2.52
N PHE A 134 4.66 2.39 3.52
CA PHE A 134 3.41 3.12 3.30
C PHE A 134 3.36 4.35 4.19
N PHE A 135 2.77 5.42 3.68
CA PHE A 135 2.39 6.56 4.49
C PHE A 135 0.97 7.03 4.15
N TYR A 136 0.31 7.61 5.12
CA TYR A 136 -1.06 8.10 4.97
C TYR A 136 -1.12 9.30 4.05
N LEU A 137 -2.17 9.30 3.22
CA LEU A 137 -2.53 10.42 2.37
C LEU A 137 -3.80 11.11 2.87
N PRO A 138 -4.07 12.34 2.45
CA PRO A 138 -5.40 12.94 2.59
C PRO A 138 -6.47 12.00 2.03
N ARG A 139 -7.62 11.97 2.69
CA ARG A 139 -8.69 11.01 2.36
C ARG A 139 -9.66 11.51 1.32
N LEU A 140 -9.41 12.67 0.73
CA LEU A 140 -10.31 13.29 -0.25
C LEU A 140 -9.74 13.09 -1.64
N PHE A 141 -10.60 12.58 -2.54
CA PHE A 141 -10.29 12.41 -3.96
C PHE A 141 -11.48 12.86 -4.77
N TYR A 142 -11.25 13.29 -6.00
CA TYR A 142 -12.30 13.65 -6.93
C TYR A 142 -12.63 12.47 -7.84
N ARG A 143 -13.92 12.32 -8.15
CA ARG A 143 -14.40 11.41 -9.19
C ARG A 143 -14.50 12.13 -10.52
N PRO A 144 -14.69 11.38 -11.63
CA PRO A 144 -14.89 11.97 -12.96
C PRO A 144 -16.04 12.99 -13.02
N ASP A 145 -17.05 12.88 -12.17
CA ASP A 145 -18.15 13.82 -12.05
C ASP A 145 -17.87 15.01 -11.12
N ASN A 146 -16.60 15.19 -10.71
CA ASN A 146 -16.15 16.18 -9.74
C ASN A 146 -16.74 16.05 -8.33
N THR A 147 -17.43 14.99 -8.01
CA THR A 147 -17.82 14.73 -6.63
C THR A 147 -16.61 14.35 -5.77
N ILE A 148 -16.65 14.72 -4.49
CA ILE A 148 -15.57 14.41 -3.55
C ILE A 148 -15.92 13.11 -2.82
N GLU A 149 -14.96 12.20 -2.79
CA GLU A 149 -15.09 10.96 -2.05
C GLU A 149 -13.99 10.80 -0.98
N ARG A 150 -14.42 10.30 0.19
CA ARG A 150 -13.51 9.95 1.29
C ARG A 150 -13.15 8.48 1.21
N ILE A 151 -11.91 8.19 0.80
CA ILE A 151 -11.38 6.82 0.77
C ILE A 151 -10.14 6.71 1.66
N GLY A 152 -9.98 5.54 2.26
CA GLY A 152 -8.78 5.24 3.05
C GLY A 152 -7.64 4.82 2.13
N VAL A 153 -6.70 5.72 1.88
CA VAL A 153 -5.57 5.52 0.97
C VAL A 153 -4.24 5.75 1.63
N VAL A 154 -3.23 5.15 1.04
CA VAL A 154 -1.83 5.29 1.41
C VAL A 154 -0.98 5.48 0.15
N ALA A 155 0.16 6.13 0.29
CA ALA A 155 1.23 6.01 -0.69
C ALA A 155 2.06 4.77 -0.38
N ALA A 156 2.08 3.83 -1.31
CA ALA A 156 3.00 2.70 -1.30
C ALA A 156 4.29 3.12 -2.00
N ASN A 157 5.45 2.86 -1.40
CA ASN A 157 6.72 3.30 -1.96
C ASN A 157 7.85 2.29 -1.74
N SER A 158 8.82 2.27 -2.67
CA SER A 158 10.04 1.45 -2.62
C SER A 158 11.16 2.07 -1.78
N PHE A 159 11.02 3.32 -1.34
CA PHE A 159 12.09 4.08 -0.68
C PHE A 159 12.14 3.86 0.84
N GLY A 160 11.28 3.04 1.39
CA GLY A 160 11.22 2.80 2.84
C GLY A 160 10.58 3.94 3.64
N LEU A 161 9.98 4.93 2.97
CA LEU A 161 9.36 6.08 3.63
C LEU A 161 8.07 5.68 4.34
N THR A 162 7.94 6.11 5.57
CA THR A 162 6.77 5.85 6.43
C THR A 162 6.18 7.14 6.95
N ASN A 163 5.12 7.05 7.73
CA ASN A 163 4.57 8.20 8.45
C ASN A 163 5.47 8.73 9.58
N ASN A 164 6.62 8.10 9.79
CA ASN A 164 7.54 8.41 10.88
C ASN A 164 6.87 8.34 12.26
N ASN A 165 5.79 7.61 12.38
CA ASN A 165 5.18 7.32 13.66
C ASN A 165 6.11 6.38 14.41
N PRO A 166 6.40 6.63 15.68
CA PRO A 166 7.08 5.64 16.51
C PRO A 166 6.25 4.36 16.52
N LEU A 167 6.93 3.22 16.63
CA LEU A 167 6.22 1.98 16.89
C LEU A 167 5.34 2.18 18.13
N PRO A 168 4.07 1.75 18.08
CA PRO A 168 3.24 1.77 19.24
C PRO A 168 3.99 1.12 20.40
N GLN A 169 4.15 1.84 21.51
CA GLN A 169 4.71 1.26 22.74
C GLN A 169 3.68 0.24 23.23
N HIS A 170 3.98 -1.03 23.04
CA HIS A 170 3.13 -2.10 23.56
C HIS A 170 3.53 -2.33 25.01
N GLU A 171 2.84 -1.66 25.87
CA GLU A 171 2.91 -1.90 27.29
C GLU A 171 2.45 -3.30 27.68
N LYS A 172 1.78 -4.01 26.77
CA LYS A 172 1.34 -5.39 26.98
C LYS A 172 1.39 -6.19 25.68
N LEU A 173 2.48 -6.88 25.47
CA LEU A 173 2.43 -8.16 24.78
C LEU A 173 1.59 -9.08 25.70
N ILE A 174 0.31 -9.20 25.43
CA ILE A 174 -0.51 -10.17 26.13
C ILE A 174 -0.15 -11.54 25.56
N CYS A 175 0.82 -12.15 26.20
CA CYS A 175 1.22 -13.52 25.96
C CYS A 175 0.28 -14.44 26.74
N GLU A 176 -0.96 -14.53 26.36
CA GLU A 176 -1.78 -15.66 26.78
C GLU A 176 -1.50 -16.81 25.82
N TYR A 177 -0.56 -17.67 26.19
CA TYR A 177 -0.31 -18.91 25.48
C TYR A 177 -1.40 -19.92 25.89
N GLU A 178 -2.19 -20.35 24.92
CA GLU A 178 -2.94 -21.59 25.10
C GLU A 178 -2.02 -22.83 24.92
N ASP A 179 -0.93 -22.66 24.15
CA ASP A 179 0.14 -23.63 24.00
C ASP A 179 1.44 -22.97 23.49
N GLU A 180 2.56 -23.68 23.58
CA GLU A 180 3.89 -23.20 23.21
C GLU A 180 4.10 -23.04 21.68
N THR A 181 3.13 -23.44 20.88
CA THR A 181 3.21 -23.45 19.42
C THR A 181 2.78 -22.14 18.77
N ARG A 182 2.66 -21.06 19.52
CA ARG A 182 2.09 -19.79 19.05
C ARG A 182 3.07 -18.64 19.16
N ILE A 183 3.06 -17.79 18.14
CA ILE A 183 3.85 -16.54 18.14
C ILE A 183 2.98 -15.38 18.61
N PRO A 184 3.46 -14.53 19.54
CA PRO A 184 2.72 -13.38 20.01
C PRO A 184 2.40 -12.41 18.87
N ILE A 185 1.23 -11.80 18.94
CA ILE A 185 0.79 -10.75 18.02
C ILE A 185 0.93 -9.42 18.72
N LEU A 186 1.61 -8.50 18.07
CA LEU A 186 1.65 -7.12 18.49
C LEU A 186 0.22 -6.53 18.44
N ASN A 187 -0.19 -5.77 19.44
CA ASN A 187 -1.53 -5.24 19.61
C ASN A 187 -2.59 -6.25 19.96
N ASN A 188 -2.27 -6.97 20.94
CA ASN A 188 -3.19 -7.70 21.70
C ASN A 188 -3.68 -8.96 21.11
N ILE A 189 -3.74 -9.79 21.80
CA ILE A 189 -4.92 -10.53 21.83
C ILE A 189 -4.73 -11.96 21.49
N LYS A 190 -3.91 -12.30 20.53
CA LYS A 190 -3.96 -13.71 20.09
C LYS A 190 -2.68 -14.16 19.43
N PHE A 191 -2.39 -15.40 19.68
CA PHE A 191 -1.32 -16.13 19.03
C PHE A 191 -1.85 -16.87 17.82
N PHE A 192 -1.02 -17.04 16.81
CA PHE A 192 -1.28 -17.95 15.72
C PHE A 192 -0.44 -19.21 15.91
N PRO A 193 -1.01 -20.41 15.62
CA PRO A 193 -0.20 -21.61 15.49
C PRO A 193 0.92 -21.35 14.48
N GLN A 194 2.13 -21.76 14.79
CA GLN A 194 3.31 -21.50 13.97
C GLN A 194 4.19 -22.73 13.84
N ASP A 195 4.77 -22.88 12.66
CA ASP A 195 5.84 -23.84 12.41
C ASP A 195 7.20 -23.31 12.89
N GLU A 196 7.29 -21.99 13.14
CA GLU A 196 8.52 -21.31 13.56
C GLU A 196 8.29 -20.56 14.86
N ILE A 197 8.71 -21.13 15.97
CA ILE A 197 8.74 -20.47 17.27
C ILE A 197 10.13 -19.86 17.45
N ALA A 198 10.18 -18.53 17.57
CA ALA A 198 11.40 -17.84 17.93
C ALA A 198 11.08 -16.60 18.78
N PRO A 199 11.77 -16.37 19.89
CA PRO A 199 11.48 -15.27 20.81
C PRO A 199 11.66 -13.89 20.20
N ASN A 200 12.35 -13.81 19.06
CA ASN A 200 12.59 -12.57 18.32
C ASN A 200 11.65 -12.36 17.13
N LYS A 201 10.63 -13.22 16.95
CA LYS A 201 9.64 -13.09 15.88
C LYS A 201 8.25 -12.80 16.45
N MET A 202 7.44 -12.08 15.69
CA MET A 202 6.03 -11.83 16.03
C MET A 202 5.19 -11.49 14.82
N TYR A 203 3.88 -11.72 14.93
CA TYR A 203 2.91 -11.26 13.97
C TYR A 203 2.33 -9.91 14.37
N VAL A 204 2.28 -9.02 13.38
CA VAL A 204 1.75 -7.67 13.56
C VAL A 204 0.68 -7.38 12.51
N PRO A 205 -0.23 -6.42 12.73
CA PRO A 205 -1.12 -5.93 11.69
C PRO A 205 -0.36 -5.45 10.46
N LEU A 206 -0.94 -5.54 9.26
CA LEU A 206 -0.31 -5.04 8.03
C LEU A 206 0.02 -3.53 8.10
N THR A 207 -0.77 -2.77 8.87
CA THR A 207 -0.53 -1.36 9.13
C THR A 207 0.81 -1.06 9.80
N PHE A 208 1.46 -2.08 10.38
CA PHE A 208 2.83 -1.96 10.91
C PHE A 208 3.82 -1.46 9.86
N ALA A 209 3.56 -1.73 8.57
CA ALA A 209 4.40 -1.23 7.49
C ALA A 209 4.46 0.31 7.40
N MET A 210 3.55 1.03 8.08
CA MET A 210 3.54 2.49 8.16
C MET A 210 4.34 3.07 9.32
N TYR A 211 4.91 2.21 10.16
CA TYR A 211 5.75 2.61 11.29
C TYR A 211 7.24 2.49 10.97
N GLU A 212 8.04 3.18 11.72
CA GLU A 212 9.48 3.03 11.66
C GLU A 212 9.91 1.63 12.12
N THR A 213 10.80 0.99 11.36
CA THR A 213 11.18 -0.42 11.58
C THR A 213 12.67 -0.61 11.82
N LYS A 214 13.37 0.35 12.45
CA LYS A 214 14.83 0.29 12.67
C LYS A 214 15.29 -1.02 13.28
N ASN A 215 14.56 -1.53 14.26
CA ASN A 215 14.92 -2.72 15.04
C ASN A 215 14.24 -4.01 14.53
N TRP A 216 13.44 -3.91 13.47
CA TRP A 216 12.66 -5.03 12.97
C TRP A 216 12.80 -5.18 11.47
N GLN A 217 12.86 -6.41 11.01
CA GLN A 217 12.79 -6.74 9.60
C GLN A 217 11.52 -7.53 9.29
N ARG A 218 10.98 -7.32 8.11
CA ARG A 218 9.80 -7.99 7.62
C ARG A 218 10.23 -9.32 6.99
N ILE A 219 9.56 -10.40 7.37
CA ILE A 219 9.85 -11.75 6.87
C ILE A 219 8.88 -12.16 5.78
N ARG A 220 7.59 -12.08 6.08
CA ARG A 220 6.53 -12.48 5.14
C ARG A 220 5.17 -11.95 5.54
N VAL A 221 4.22 -11.99 4.61
CA VAL A 221 2.80 -11.81 4.89
C VAL A 221 2.18 -13.18 5.12
N GLN A 222 1.57 -13.38 6.29
CA GLN A 222 0.78 -14.58 6.59
C GLN A 222 -0.64 -14.41 6.06
N ASP A 223 -1.04 -15.30 5.15
CA ASP A 223 -2.38 -15.29 4.60
C ASP A 223 -3.35 -16.01 5.53
N ARG A 224 -4.44 -15.33 5.87
CA ARG A 224 -5.60 -15.83 6.63
C ARG A 224 -5.26 -16.85 7.73
N PRO A 225 -4.47 -16.45 8.73
CA PRO A 225 -4.16 -17.34 9.82
C PRO A 225 -5.45 -17.75 10.54
N LYS A 226 -5.52 -19.00 10.99
CA LYS A 226 -6.66 -19.53 11.74
C LYS A 226 -6.37 -19.48 13.22
N VAL A 227 -7.36 -19.06 14.01
CA VAL A 227 -7.34 -19.13 15.46
C VAL A 227 -8.61 -19.82 15.92
N ASN A 228 -8.48 -20.93 16.61
CA ASN A 228 -9.61 -21.78 17.02
C ASN A 228 -10.51 -22.14 15.82
N GLY A 229 -9.91 -22.56 14.71
CA GLY A 229 -10.61 -22.93 13.49
C GLY A 229 -11.23 -21.81 12.68
N LYS A 230 -11.18 -20.55 13.14
CA LYS A 230 -11.75 -19.38 12.47
C LYS A 230 -10.68 -18.57 11.75
N ASP A 231 -10.94 -18.22 10.50
CA ASP A 231 -10.06 -17.33 9.73
C ASP A 231 -9.94 -15.97 10.40
N LYS A 232 -8.73 -15.44 10.45
CA LYS A 232 -8.39 -14.10 10.94
C LYS A 232 -7.86 -13.22 9.82
N PHE A 233 -7.74 -11.93 10.12
CA PHE A 233 -7.11 -11.01 9.18
C PHE A 233 -5.65 -11.37 8.94
N ARG A 234 -5.19 -11.10 7.72
CA ARG A 234 -3.79 -11.25 7.34
C ARG A 234 -2.86 -10.48 8.27
N ARG A 235 -1.67 -11.04 8.50
CA ARG A 235 -0.65 -10.47 9.39
C ARG A 235 0.69 -10.40 8.68
N LEU A 236 1.53 -9.49 9.14
CA LEU A 236 2.92 -9.40 8.76
C LEU A 236 3.77 -10.10 9.83
N LEU A 237 4.58 -11.07 9.42
CA LEU A 237 5.60 -11.65 10.29
C LEU A 237 6.82 -10.73 10.27
N ILE A 238 7.26 -10.33 11.44
CA ILE A 238 8.47 -9.54 11.65
C ILE A 238 9.44 -10.28 12.56
N GLN A 239 10.72 -9.96 12.42
CA GLN A 239 11.80 -10.49 13.24
C GLN A 239 12.67 -9.34 13.74
N LYS A 240 13.11 -9.40 14.97
CA LYS A 240 14.11 -8.47 15.51
C LYS A 240 15.43 -8.65 14.76
N LYS A 241 16.05 -7.53 14.38
CA LYS A 241 17.37 -7.51 13.73
C LYS A 241 18.46 -7.89 14.69
#